data_962375066f5f470c5ee6d07e0f64b1f9
#
_entry.id   962375066f5f470c5ee6d07e0f64b1f9
#
_cell.length_a   1.000
_cell.length_b   1.000
_cell.length_c   1.000
_cell.angle_alpha   90.00
_cell.angle_beta   90.00
_cell.angle_gamma   90.00
#
_symmetry.space_group_name_H-M   'P 1'
#
loop_
_entity.id
_entity.type
_entity.pdbx_description
1 polymer ?
#
loop_
_entity_poly.entity_id
_entity_poly.type
_entity_poly.pdbx_seq_one_letter_code
_entity_poly.pdbx_strand_id
1 'polypeptide(L)'
;RMQKLFYPAIFHPAEEGGFWITFPDLPECMTQGDNMQSAYEMAVDALGLAITSRKKEKQEIPAPSLPYEVALSANECCVIIEFDMLAYQKRTNSRAVKKTLTIPAWLNEEALSLGLNFSQVLQEALLQKINTTL
;
A
#
# COMPACT_ATOMS: atom_id res chain seq x y z
N ARG A 1 10.52 -0.97 -10.44
CA ARG A 1 10.07 0.14 -9.64
C ARG A 1 8.63 -0.05 -9.21
N MET A 2 8.37 0.05 -7.92
CA MET A 2 7.00 -0.04 -7.41
C MET A 2 6.19 1.15 -7.88
N GLN A 3 5.02 0.87 -8.42
CA GLN A 3 4.11 1.89 -8.91
C GLN A 3 3.02 2.15 -7.90
N LYS A 4 2.56 3.39 -7.87
CA LYS A 4 1.33 3.74 -7.17
C LYS A 4 0.15 3.44 -8.07
N LEU A 5 -0.92 2.94 -7.47
CA LEU A 5 -2.17 2.68 -8.16
C LEU A 5 -3.24 3.61 -7.63
N PHE A 6 -4.16 4.01 -8.50
CA PHE A 6 -5.22 4.96 -8.16
C PHE A 6 -6.57 4.34 -8.47
N TYR A 7 -7.24 3.84 -7.43
CA TYR A 7 -8.53 3.18 -7.59
C TYR A 7 -9.68 4.12 -7.29
N PRO A 8 -10.70 4.16 -8.13
CA PRO A 8 -11.91 4.90 -7.82
C PRO A 8 -12.69 4.19 -6.72
N ALA A 9 -13.14 4.95 -5.76
CA ALA A 9 -14.05 4.49 -4.71
C ALA A 9 -15.34 5.30 -4.79
N ILE A 10 -16.45 4.68 -4.45
CA ILE A 10 -17.72 5.37 -4.36
C ILE A 10 -18.01 5.61 -2.89
N PHE A 11 -18.16 6.89 -2.53
CA PHE A 11 -18.55 7.30 -1.19
C PHE A 11 -20.06 7.48 -1.17
N HIS A 12 -20.74 6.61 -0.44
CA HIS A 12 -22.19 6.60 -0.30
C HIS A 12 -22.56 7.29 1.00
N PRO A 13 -23.41 8.30 0.99
CA PRO A 13 -23.84 8.92 2.25
C PRO A 13 -24.64 7.94 3.08
N ALA A 14 -24.33 7.86 4.37
CA ALA A 14 -25.05 7.02 5.31
C ALA A 14 -26.15 7.83 6.00
N GLU A 15 -27.27 7.18 6.32
CA GLU A 15 -28.43 7.86 6.94
C GLU A 15 -28.07 8.49 8.28
N GLU A 16 -27.25 7.81 9.08
CA GLU A 16 -26.81 8.29 10.39
C GLU A 16 -25.63 9.25 10.34
N GLY A 17 -25.22 9.66 9.15
CA GLY A 17 -24.02 10.48 8.94
C GLY A 17 -22.83 9.65 8.54
N GLY A 18 -21.81 10.33 8.00
CA GLY A 18 -20.63 9.65 7.48
C GLY A 18 -20.88 8.98 6.15
N PHE A 19 -20.02 8.00 5.83
CA PHE A 19 -20.03 7.35 4.52
C PHE A 19 -19.80 5.86 4.67
N TRP A 20 -20.41 5.07 3.79
CA TRP A 20 -19.94 3.74 3.49
C TRP A 20 -19.30 3.78 2.09
N ILE A 21 -18.34 2.89 1.85
CA ILE A 21 -17.44 3.01 0.70
C ILE A 21 -17.33 1.68 0.00
N THR A 22 -17.45 1.71 -1.33
CA THR A 22 -17.24 0.55 -2.19
C THR A 22 -16.20 0.87 -3.24
N PHE A 23 -15.58 -0.18 -3.77
CA PHE A 23 -14.61 -0.06 -4.86
C PHE A 23 -15.12 -0.85 -6.05
N PRO A 24 -15.51 -0.20 -7.15
CA PRO A 24 -16.04 -0.92 -8.32
C PRO A 24 -15.13 -2.02 -8.85
N ASP A 25 -13.81 -1.81 -8.80
CA ASP A 25 -12.84 -2.77 -9.31
C ASP A 25 -12.56 -3.92 -8.33
N LEU A 26 -12.94 -3.77 -7.07
CA LEU A 26 -12.66 -4.71 -6.00
C LEU A 26 -13.92 -4.95 -5.17
N PRO A 27 -14.83 -5.84 -5.65
CA PRO A 27 -16.14 -6.02 -5.00
C PRO A 27 -16.06 -6.43 -3.53
N GLU A 28 -15.00 -7.11 -3.12
CA GLU A 28 -14.81 -7.53 -1.73
C GLU A 28 -14.34 -6.38 -0.83
N CYS A 29 -13.91 -5.26 -1.41
CA CYS A 29 -13.36 -4.13 -0.66
C CYS A 29 -14.48 -3.16 -0.29
N MET A 30 -14.88 -3.18 0.97
CA MET A 30 -15.91 -2.30 1.52
C MET A 30 -15.47 -1.79 2.88
N THR A 31 -15.82 -0.56 3.19
CA THR A 31 -15.52 0.02 4.49
C THR A 31 -16.48 1.18 4.79
N GLN A 32 -16.25 1.86 5.89
CA GLN A 32 -17.08 2.99 6.32
C GLN A 32 -16.27 3.93 7.22
N GLY A 33 -16.77 5.14 7.36
CA GLY A 33 -16.18 6.13 8.26
C GLY A 33 -17.22 7.18 8.64
N ASP A 34 -17.04 7.80 9.81
CA ASP A 34 -18.01 8.73 10.39
C ASP A 34 -17.94 10.13 9.77
N ASN A 35 -16.86 10.46 9.12
CA ASN A 35 -16.64 11.72 8.45
C ASN A 35 -15.68 11.51 7.28
N MET A 36 -15.42 12.57 6.50
CA MET A 36 -14.56 12.44 5.32
C MET A 36 -13.16 11.96 5.67
N GLN A 37 -12.56 12.48 6.73
CA GLN A 37 -11.20 12.09 7.11
C GLN A 37 -11.13 10.60 7.49
N SER A 38 -12.00 10.15 8.39
CA SER A 38 -12.01 8.74 8.80
C SER A 38 -12.39 7.82 7.66
N ALA A 39 -13.34 8.23 6.82
CA ALA A 39 -13.76 7.46 5.64
C ALA A 39 -12.60 7.28 4.66
N TYR A 40 -11.84 8.34 4.39
CA TYR A 40 -10.69 8.27 3.50
C TYR A 40 -9.59 7.36 4.07
N GLU A 41 -9.28 7.50 5.34
CA GLU A 41 -8.29 6.65 6.01
C GLU A 41 -8.70 5.17 5.98
N MET A 42 -9.96 4.89 6.25
CA MET A 42 -10.49 3.54 6.19
C MET A 42 -10.49 2.98 4.76
N ALA A 43 -10.74 3.82 3.78
CA ALA A 43 -10.67 3.43 2.36
C ALA A 43 -9.24 3.02 1.97
N VAL A 44 -8.24 3.78 2.39
CA VAL A 44 -6.83 3.44 2.13
C VAL A 44 -6.47 2.10 2.78
N ASP A 45 -6.88 1.88 4.03
CA ASP A 45 -6.59 0.64 4.73
C ASP A 45 -7.30 -0.56 4.10
N ALA A 46 -8.57 -0.41 3.75
CA ALA A 46 -9.34 -1.48 3.12
C ALA A 46 -8.75 -1.85 1.75
N LEU A 47 -8.36 -0.85 0.97
CA LEU A 47 -7.74 -1.06 -0.33
C LEU A 47 -6.42 -1.82 -0.19
N GLY A 48 -5.57 -1.41 0.75
CA GLY A 48 -4.31 -2.08 1.02
C GLY A 48 -4.50 -3.55 1.43
N LEU A 49 -5.48 -3.81 2.28
CA LEU A 49 -5.80 -5.18 2.69
C LEU A 49 -6.28 -6.03 1.51
N ALA A 50 -7.18 -5.49 0.69
CA ALA A 50 -7.73 -6.21 -0.46
C ALA A 50 -6.64 -6.57 -1.48
N ILE A 51 -5.78 -5.61 -1.83
CA ILE A 51 -4.69 -5.86 -2.79
C ILE A 51 -3.66 -6.83 -2.23
N THR A 52 -3.27 -6.66 -0.98
CA THR A 52 -2.32 -7.55 -0.32
C THR A 52 -2.86 -8.98 -0.24
N SER A 53 -4.13 -9.12 0.09
CA SER A 53 -4.79 -10.42 0.16
C SER A 53 -4.82 -11.12 -1.20
N ARG A 54 -5.19 -10.39 -2.25
CA ARG A 54 -5.19 -10.94 -3.61
C ARG A 54 -3.79 -11.37 -4.05
N LYS A 55 -2.79 -10.54 -3.76
CA LYS A 55 -1.40 -10.85 -4.09
C LYS A 55 -0.93 -12.11 -3.36
N LYS A 56 -1.24 -12.23 -2.08
CA LYS A 56 -0.88 -13.39 -1.27
C LYS A 56 -1.51 -14.68 -1.80
N GLU A 57 -2.76 -14.61 -2.23
CA GLU A 57 -3.50 -15.75 -2.77
C GLU A 57 -3.28 -15.94 -4.27
N LYS A 58 -2.39 -15.18 -4.88
CA LYS A 58 -2.07 -15.24 -6.31
C LYS A 58 -3.29 -14.99 -7.20
N GLN A 59 -4.20 -14.17 -6.72
CA GLN A 59 -5.34 -13.72 -7.50
C GLN A 59 -4.96 -12.51 -8.33
N GLU A 60 -5.70 -12.29 -9.41
CA GLU A 60 -5.50 -11.14 -10.27
C GLU A 60 -5.78 -9.84 -9.52
N ILE A 61 -4.89 -8.86 -9.70
CA ILE A 61 -5.11 -7.50 -9.21
C ILE A 61 -5.64 -6.70 -10.41
N PRO A 62 -6.92 -6.30 -10.39
CA PRO A 62 -7.50 -5.61 -11.53
C PRO A 62 -6.86 -4.25 -11.75
N ALA A 63 -6.73 -3.86 -13.02
CA ALA A 63 -6.33 -2.51 -13.36
C ALA A 63 -7.40 -1.52 -12.89
N PRO A 64 -7.00 -0.36 -12.32
CA PRO A 64 -7.98 0.62 -11.89
C PRO A 64 -8.82 1.15 -13.05
N SER A 65 -10.14 1.24 -12.83
CA SER A 65 -11.02 1.95 -13.75
C SER A 65 -10.74 3.45 -13.70
N LEU A 66 -11.09 4.15 -14.76
CA LEU A 66 -10.97 5.61 -14.78
C LEU A 66 -12.15 6.23 -14.03
N PRO A 67 -11.96 7.42 -13.43
CA PRO A 67 -13.03 8.04 -12.63
C PRO A 67 -14.33 8.24 -13.39
N TYR A 68 -14.26 8.60 -14.66
CA TYR A 68 -15.45 8.86 -15.47
C TYR A 68 -16.16 7.59 -15.95
N GLU A 69 -15.55 6.41 -15.73
CA GLU A 69 -16.20 5.14 -16.03
C GLU A 69 -17.12 4.66 -14.89
N VAL A 70 -17.07 5.34 -13.75
CA VAL A 70 -17.82 4.93 -12.55
C VAL A 70 -19.21 5.53 -12.59
N ALA A 71 -20.24 4.67 -12.58
CA ALA A 71 -21.62 5.13 -12.53
C ALA A 71 -21.98 5.51 -11.09
N LEU A 72 -22.57 6.69 -10.91
CA LEU A 72 -22.96 7.21 -9.61
C LEU A 72 -24.46 7.43 -9.54
N SER A 73 -25.04 7.11 -8.39
CA SER A 73 -26.41 7.49 -8.05
C SER A 73 -26.42 8.87 -7.39
N ALA A 74 -27.61 9.40 -7.08
CA ALA A 74 -27.74 10.69 -6.44
C ALA A 74 -26.99 10.74 -5.10
N ASN A 75 -26.29 11.84 -4.87
CA ASN A 75 -25.54 12.10 -3.63
C ASN A 75 -24.30 11.20 -3.41
N GLU A 76 -23.99 10.32 -4.35
CA GLU A 76 -22.74 9.58 -4.32
C GLU A 76 -21.63 10.38 -4.97
N CYS A 77 -20.40 10.18 -4.52
CA CYS A 77 -19.25 10.77 -5.18
C CYS A 77 -18.14 9.76 -5.40
N CYS A 78 -17.39 9.97 -6.47
CA CYS A 78 -16.20 9.18 -6.78
C CYS A 78 -14.99 9.85 -6.15
N VAL A 79 -14.29 9.12 -5.30
CA VAL A 79 -13.06 9.58 -4.66
C VAL A 79 -11.94 8.66 -5.10
N ILE A 80 -10.85 9.24 -5.58
CA ILE A 80 -9.70 8.45 -6.02
C ILE A 80 -8.82 8.15 -4.82
N ILE A 81 -8.59 6.87 -4.59
CA ILE A 81 -7.76 6.39 -3.49
C ILE A 81 -6.43 5.93 -4.04
N GLU A 82 -5.35 6.53 -3.54
CA GLU A 82 -4.00 6.13 -3.90
C GLU A 82 -3.59 4.89 -3.11
N PHE A 83 -3.05 3.90 -3.80
CA PHE A 83 -2.43 2.76 -3.15
C PHE A 83 -0.93 2.77 -3.44
N ASP A 84 -0.14 2.82 -2.38
CA ASP A 84 1.31 2.73 -2.41
C ASP A 84 1.71 1.47 -1.63
N MET A 85 2.10 0.42 -2.35
CA MET A 85 2.44 -0.87 -1.75
C MET A 85 3.57 -0.73 -0.73
N LEU A 86 4.60 0.04 -1.07
CA LEU A 86 5.76 0.21 -0.18
C LEU A 86 5.37 0.91 1.11
N ALA A 87 4.60 2.00 1.02
CA ALA A 87 4.13 2.72 2.19
C ALA A 87 3.24 1.84 3.07
N TYR A 88 2.36 1.06 2.43
CA TYR A 88 1.49 0.14 3.14
C TYR A 88 2.28 -0.92 3.89
N GLN A 89 3.29 -1.53 3.24
CA GLN A 89 4.15 -2.53 3.85
C GLN A 89 4.95 -1.96 5.02
N LYS A 90 5.50 -0.76 4.86
CA LYS A 90 6.23 -0.08 5.94
C LYS A 90 5.36 0.15 7.17
N ARG A 91 4.09 0.50 6.97
CA ARG A 91 3.17 0.78 8.06
C ARG A 91 2.69 -0.49 8.77
N THR A 92 2.42 -1.54 8.01
CA THR A 92 1.75 -2.74 8.52
C THR A 92 2.67 -3.93 8.77
N ASN A 93 3.89 -3.90 8.26
CA ASN A 93 4.80 -5.03 8.32
C ASN A 93 6.25 -4.57 8.53
N SER A 94 6.49 -3.79 9.58
CA SER A 94 7.82 -3.24 9.91
C SER A 94 8.55 -4.03 10.98
N ARG A 95 8.04 -5.20 11.35
CA ARG A 95 8.68 -6.07 12.32
C ARG A 95 10.09 -6.43 11.88
N ALA A 96 11.07 -6.29 12.77
CA ALA A 96 12.45 -6.65 12.48
C ALA A 96 12.60 -8.17 12.27
N VAL A 97 13.33 -8.55 11.24
CA VAL A 97 13.67 -9.95 10.93
C VAL A 97 15.18 -10.09 10.97
N LYS A 98 15.67 -11.04 11.76
CA LYS A 98 17.11 -11.30 11.86
C LYS A 98 17.61 -12.02 10.61
N LYS A 99 18.73 -11.55 10.05
CA LYS A 99 19.33 -12.10 8.85
C LYS A 99 20.80 -12.39 9.10
N THR A 100 21.24 -13.62 8.87
CA THR A 100 22.64 -13.99 8.96
C THR A 100 23.23 -14.06 7.56
N LEU A 101 24.26 -13.25 7.30
CA LEU A 101 24.85 -13.10 5.98
C LEU A 101 26.36 -13.21 6.07
N THR A 102 26.99 -13.57 4.96
CA THR A 102 28.46 -13.65 4.86
C THR A 102 28.97 -12.64 3.84
N ILE A 103 30.08 -12.02 4.15
CA ILE A 103 30.78 -11.11 3.24
C ILE A 103 32.29 -11.43 3.31
N PRO A 104 33.08 -11.01 2.31
CA PRO A 104 34.53 -11.18 2.36
C PRO A 104 35.13 -10.50 3.58
N ALA A 105 36.16 -11.13 4.15
CA ALA A 105 36.82 -10.63 5.36
C ALA A 105 37.35 -9.19 5.18
N TRP A 106 37.97 -8.90 4.04
CA TRP A 106 38.53 -7.59 3.77
C TRP A 106 37.44 -6.51 3.76
N LEU A 107 36.27 -6.82 3.21
CA LEU A 107 35.15 -5.88 3.15
C LEU A 107 34.60 -5.63 4.55
N ASN A 108 34.50 -6.67 5.36
CA ASN A 108 34.08 -6.54 6.75
C ASN A 108 35.01 -5.63 7.54
N GLU A 109 36.33 -5.83 7.41
CA GLU A 109 37.34 -5.03 8.13
C GLU A 109 37.26 -3.56 7.71
N GLU A 110 37.16 -3.30 6.43
CA GLU A 110 37.05 -1.91 5.92
C GLU A 110 35.77 -1.21 6.41
N ALA A 111 34.66 -1.91 6.36
CA ALA A 111 33.37 -1.35 6.81
C ALA A 111 33.40 -1.06 8.32
N LEU A 112 34.00 -1.96 9.12
CA LEU A 112 34.15 -1.73 10.55
C LEU A 112 35.05 -0.55 10.84
N SER A 113 36.15 -0.40 10.09
CA SER A 113 37.07 0.73 10.29
C SER A 113 36.42 2.07 9.99
N LEU A 114 35.43 2.11 9.09
CA LEU A 114 34.66 3.31 8.77
C LEU A 114 33.47 3.52 9.70
N GLY A 115 33.23 2.62 10.64
CA GLY A 115 32.10 2.74 11.56
C GLY A 115 30.74 2.58 10.91
N LEU A 116 30.63 1.82 9.82
CA LEU A 116 29.37 1.67 9.10
C LEU A 116 28.40 0.81 9.87
N ASN A 117 27.13 1.19 9.84
CA ASN A 117 26.05 0.38 10.39
C ASN A 117 25.58 -0.60 9.30
N PHE A 118 25.93 -1.86 9.44
CA PHE A 118 25.68 -2.91 8.45
C PHE A 118 24.19 -3.08 8.16
N SER A 119 23.37 -3.06 9.22
CA SER A 119 21.93 -3.20 9.07
C SER A 119 21.32 -2.06 8.24
N GLN A 120 21.75 -0.84 8.52
CA GLN A 120 21.26 0.32 7.80
C GLN A 120 21.71 0.31 6.33
N VAL A 121 22.98 0.02 6.10
CA VAL A 121 23.54 -0.06 4.74
C VAL A 121 22.81 -1.14 3.93
N LEU A 122 22.55 -2.30 4.54
CA LEU A 122 21.80 -3.37 3.87
C LEU A 122 20.39 -2.92 3.50
N GLN A 123 19.69 -2.28 4.42
CA GLN A 123 18.33 -1.81 4.15
C GLN A 123 18.30 -0.78 3.02
N GLU A 124 19.23 0.15 3.01
CA GLU A 124 19.34 1.16 1.94
C GLU A 124 19.61 0.51 0.59
N ALA A 125 20.52 -0.47 0.54
CA ALA A 125 20.84 -1.17 -0.70
C ALA A 125 19.66 -1.98 -1.21
N LEU A 126 18.94 -2.65 -0.33
CA LEU A 126 17.74 -3.41 -0.71
C LEU A 126 16.63 -2.51 -1.24
N LEU A 127 16.38 -1.38 -0.60
CA LEU A 127 15.38 -0.42 -1.05
C LEU A 127 15.73 0.12 -2.43
N GLN A 128 16.99 0.47 -2.65
CA GLN A 128 17.44 0.95 -3.95
C GLN A 128 17.24 -0.12 -5.03
N LYS A 129 17.59 -1.36 -4.73
CA LYS A 129 17.45 -2.49 -5.66
C LYS A 129 15.98 -2.75 -6.01
N ILE A 130 15.10 -2.72 -5.02
CA ILE A 130 13.66 -2.89 -5.22
C ILE A 130 13.12 -1.78 -6.13
N ASN A 131 13.48 -0.53 -5.86
CA ASN A 131 13.00 0.62 -6.62
C ASN A 131 13.47 0.61 -8.08
N THR A 132 14.63 0.04 -8.38
CA THR A 132 15.14 -0.04 -9.74
C THR A 132 14.69 -1.28 -10.50
N THR A 133 14.20 -2.31 -9.79
CA THR A 133 13.77 -3.58 -10.39
C THR A 133 12.25 -3.61 -10.70
N LEU A 134 11.44 -2.90 -9.91
CA LEU A 134 9.96 -2.91 -10.05
C LEU A 134 9.41 -1.75 -10.90
#